data_891bdadd977b7dbb63f9798d42f1793b
#
_entry.id   891bdadd977b7dbb63f9798d42f1793b
#
_cell.length_a   1.000
_cell.length_b   1.000
_cell.length_c   1.000
_cell.angle_alpha   90.00
_cell.angle_beta   90.00
_cell.angle_gamma   90.00
#
_symmetry.space_group_name_H-M   'P 1'
#
loop_
_entity.id
_entity.type
_entity.pdbx_description
1 polymer ?
#
loop_
_entity_poly.entity_id
_entity_poly.type
_entity_poly.pdbx_seq_one_letter_code
_entity_poly.pdbx_strand_id
1 'polypeptide(L)'
;MIRIIKFYDECREFASSFQGDPNFSDPMLSDEEQVNCNLINAIDRTDRYVLGVYQDAAMIGLFTFLVLRDEQYIEMLVGLSRDKEAYLEVLRYLEQCYPGYSADFVFNPGNYLLKEFLDLRNAEYEPEQQKMVLGTPVLGIDTTGVELFSEQYTEQYCTLHNKDMYWTGEKVVQAKDRFRTFLAIHDNKVIGYMDVTYTFKENEPFDLFVLEEYRRKGYGRKLLAKALEMNQPNGMMLLVDADNDPAIRLYESMGFTKVQGQNNLTAHWSVPEN
;
A
#
# COMPACT_ATOMS: atom_id res chain seq x y z
N MET A 1 9.43 -19.56 -20.07
CA MET A 1 10.78 -19.63 -19.41
C MET A 1 10.99 -18.39 -18.56
N ILE A 2 11.41 -18.55 -17.30
CA ILE A 2 11.70 -17.44 -16.37
C ILE A 2 13.20 -17.16 -16.33
N ARG A 3 13.56 -15.86 -16.28
CA ARG A 3 14.93 -15.39 -16.06
C ARG A 3 14.94 -14.29 -15.01
N ILE A 4 15.98 -14.26 -14.17
CA ILE A 4 16.24 -13.13 -13.27
C ILE A 4 16.82 -11.99 -14.09
N ILE A 5 16.21 -10.84 -14.02
CA ILE A 5 16.69 -9.58 -14.61
C ILE A 5 17.82 -9.04 -13.74
N LYS A 6 18.94 -8.73 -14.34
CA LYS A 6 20.13 -8.23 -13.65
C LYS A 6 20.44 -6.77 -13.97
N PHE A 7 19.90 -6.25 -15.08
CA PHE A 7 20.09 -4.88 -15.53
C PHE A 7 18.76 -4.29 -15.94
N TYR A 8 18.49 -3.06 -15.54
CA TYR A 8 17.23 -2.37 -15.87
C TYR A 8 16.96 -2.29 -17.37
N ASP A 9 18.01 -2.12 -18.18
CA ASP A 9 17.87 -2.06 -19.64
C ASP A 9 17.26 -3.32 -20.26
N GLU A 10 17.33 -4.47 -19.58
CA GLU A 10 16.73 -5.73 -20.05
C GLU A 10 15.18 -5.70 -20.00
N CYS A 11 14.58 -4.86 -19.17
CA CYS A 11 13.14 -4.80 -18.98
C CYS A 11 12.50 -3.43 -19.19
N ARG A 12 13.30 -2.37 -19.42
CA ARG A 12 12.84 -0.99 -19.56
C ARG A 12 11.74 -0.84 -20.61
N GLU A 13 11.97 -1.32 -21.81
CA GLU A 13 11.02 -1.18 -22.92
C GLU A 13 9.70 -1.91 -22.62
N PHE A 14 9.78 -3.10 -22.03
CA PHE A 14 8.61 -3.85 -21.61
C PHE A 14 7.84 -3.11 -20.51
N ALA A 15 8.49 -2.64 -19.45
CA ALA A 15 7.86 -1.87 -18.38
C ALA A 15 7.18 -0.60 -18.93
N SER A 16 7.87 0.15 -19.79
CA SER A 16 7.32 1.39 -20.40
C SER A 16 6.10 1.12 -21.29
N SER A 17 5.93 -0.09 -21.83
CA SER A 17 4.77 -0.45 -22.65
C SER A 17 3.45 -0.52 -21.87
N PHE A 18 3.51 -0.56 -20.53
CA PHE A 18 2.37 -0.55 -19.63
C PHE A 18 2.01 0.85 -19.09
N GLN A 19 2.83 1.84 -19.42
CA GLN A 19 2.60 3.21 -18.98
C GLN A 19 1.22 3.71 -19.45
N GLY A 20 0.45 4.26 -18.50
CA GLY A 20 -0.88 4.79 -18.78
C GLY A 20 -1.97 3.72 -19.00
N ASP A 21 -1.66 2.43 -18.85
CA ASP A 21 -2.67 1.37 -18.88
C ASP A 21 -3.38 1.31 -17.50
N PRO A 22 -4.67 1.64 -17.43
CA PRO A 22 -5.39 1.71 -16.15
C PRO A 22 -5.48 0.37 -15.42
N ASN A 23 -5.36 -0.76 -16.15
CA ASN A 23 -5.45 -2.10 -15.55
C ASN A 23 -4.16 -2.51 -14.81
N PHE A 24 -3.09 -1.79 -15.03
CA PHE A 24 -1.77 -2.02 -14.41
C PHE A 24 -1.31 -0.82 -13.58
N SER A 25 -2.18 0.17 -13.36
CA SER A 25 -1.85 1.28 -12.49
C SER A 25 -1.87 0.79 -11.05
N ASP A 26 -0.70 0.82 -10.42
CA ASP A 26 -0.59 0.60 -8.99
C ASP A 26 -0.95 1.92 -8.27
N PRO A 27 -1.92 1.93 -7.36
CA PRO A 27 -2.30 3.13 -6.63
C PRO A 27 -1.15 3.77 -5.84
N MET A 28 -0.18 2.96 -5.39
CA MET A 28 0.99 3.43 -4.64
C MET A 28 2.17 3.81 -5.56
N LEU A 29 2.16 3.34 -6.81
CA LEU A 29 3.20 3.55 -7.81
C LEU A 29 2.58 4.23 -9.05
N SER A 30 2.02 5.41 -8.84
CA SER A 30 1.15 6.05 -9.84
C SER A 30 1.89 6.71 -11.00
N ASP A 31 3.22 6.80 -10.96
CA ASP A 31 4.01 7.35 -12.04
C ASP A 31 5.13 6.40 -12.51
N GLU A 32 5.57 6.61 -13.75
CA GLU A 32 6.61 5.80 -14.39
C GLU A 32 7.93 5.87 -13.62
N GLU A 33 8.28 7.03 -13.06
CA GLU A 33 9.52 7.21 -12.31
C GLU A 33 9.54 6.31 -11.07
N GLN A 34 8.43 6.22 -10.34
CA GLN A 34 8.30 5.36 -9.17
C GLN A 34 8.40 3.88 -9.54
N VAL A 35 7.71 3.43 -10.61
CA VAL A 35 7.79 2.05 -11.10
C VAL A 35 9.22 1.71 -11.49
N ASN A 36 9.89 2.57 -12.25
CA ASN A 36 11.27 2.38 -12.69
C ASN A 36 12.25 2.36 -11.48
N CYS A 37 12.08 3.25 -10.51
CA CYS A 37 12.88 3.26 -9.29
C CYS A 37 12.70 1.97 -8.49
N ASN A 38 11.49 1.41 -8.40
CA ASN A 38 11.24 0.14 -7.71
C ASN A 38 11.91 -1.03 -8.42
N LEU A 39 11.89 -1.08 -9.76
CA LEU A 39 12.60 -2.10 -10.54
C LEU A 39 14.11 -2.00 -10.33
N ILE A 40 14.70 -0.80 -10.45
CA ILE A 40 16.13 -0.56 -10.26
C ILE A 40 16.55 -0.95 -8.84
N ASN A 41 15.82 -0.48 -7.82
CA ASN A 41 16.11 -0.79 -6.44
C ASN A 41 16.00 -2.29 -6.12
N ALA A 42 15.08 -3.00 -6.79
CA ALA A 42 14.92 -4.44 -6.60
C ALA A 42 16.09 -5.24 -7.19
N ILE A 43 16.63 -4.80 -8.34
CA ILE A 43 17.76 -5.48 -9.00
C ILE A 43 19.02 -5.47 -8.10
N ASP A 44 19.24 -4.39 -7.35
CA ASP A 44 20.42 -4.21 -6.50
C ASP A 44 20.31 -4.84 -5.12
N ARG A 45 19.16 -5.46 -4.79
CA ARG A 45 18.91 -6.03 -3.46
C ARG A 45 18.98 -7.56 -3.46
N THR A 46 19.27 -8.12 -2.27
CA THR A 46 19.34 -9.57 -2.06
C THR A 46 18.01 -10.19 -1.61
N ASP A 47 17.11 -9.38 -1.11
CA ASP A 47 15.77 -9.76 -0.64
C ASP A 47 14.67 -9.57 -1.71
N ARG A 48 15.04 -9.10 -2.92
CA ARG A 48 14.12 -8.86 -4.02
C ARG A 48 14.59 -9.53 -5.29
N TYR A 49 13.63 -9.92 -6.13
CA TYR A 49 13.87 -10.58 -7.40
C TYR A 49 13.02 -9.94 -8.49
N VAL A 50 13.67 -9.50 -9.57
CA VAL A 50 12.98 -9.08 -10.79
C VAL A 50 13.02 -10.24 -11.77
N LEU A 51 11.86 -10.76 -12.15
CA LEU A 51 11.68 -11.92 -13.00
C LEU A 51 11.08 -11.51 -14.33
N GLY A 52 11.78 -11.78 -15.43
CA GLY A 52 11.25 -11.70 -16.79
C GLY A 52 10.72 -13.07 -17.22
N VAL A 53 9.49 -13.13 -17.70
CA VAL A 53 8.91 -14.31 -18.33
C VAL A 53 9.01 -14.18 -19.84
N TYR A 54 9.53 -15.19 -20.51
CA TYR A 54 9.82 -15.18 -21.94
C TYR A 54 9.13 -16.33 -22.67
N GLN A 55 8.59 -16.02 -23.85
CA GLN A 55 8.12 -16.97 -24.84
C GLN A 55 8.77 -16.64 -26.19
N ASP A 56 9.39 -17.63 -26.85
CA ASP A 56 10.09 -17.46 -28.14
C ASP A 56 11.05 -16.24 -28.19
N ALA A 57 11.81 -16.05 -27.11
CA ALA A 57 12.73 -14.94 -26.88
C ALA A 57 12.07 -13.56 -26.60
N ALA A 58 10.77 -13.41 -26.78
CA ALA A 58 10.04 -12.18 -26.39
C ALA A 58 9.69 -12.21 -24.92
N MET A 59 9.85 -11.07 -24.22
CA MET A 59 9.35 -10.92 -22.87
C MET A 59 7.83 -10.78 -22.90
N ILE A 60 7.11 -11.61 -22.15
CA ILE A 60 5.65 -11.61 -22.03
C ILE A 60 5.17 -11.25 -20.65
N GLY A 61 6.07 -11.17 -19.66
CA GLY A 61 5.75 -10.75 -18.29
C GLY A 61 6.96 -10.25 -17.54
N LEU A 62 6.73 -9.30 -16.63
CA LEU A 62 7.73 -8.72 -15.74
C LEU A 62 7.15 -8.65 -14.33
N PHE A 63 7.83 -9.27 -13.38
CA PHE A 63 7.36 -9.37 -12.00
C PHE A 63 8.48 -9.04 -11.03
N THR A 64 8.15 -8.32 -9.96
CA THR A 64 9.09 -8.06 -8.87
C THR A 64 8.51 -8.59 -7.57
N PHE A 65 9.29 -9.41 -6.88
CA PHE A 65 8.93 -9.98 -5.59
C PHE A 65 9.92 -9.60 -4.51
N LEU A 66 9.41 -9.18 -3.36
CA LEU A 66 10.11 -9.22 -2.09
C LEU A 66 10.00 -10.63 -1.51
N VAL A 67 11.10 -11.18 -0.99
CA VAL A 67 11.13 -12.53 -0.38
C VAL A 67 11.80 -12.46 0.98
N LEU A 68 11.02 -12.58 2.04
CA LEU A 68 11.47 -12.62 3.43
C LEU A 68 11.57 -14.08 3.89
N ARG A 69 12.79 -14.65 3.78
CA ARG A 69 13.01 -16.10 4.00
C ARG A 69 12.76 -16.52 5.45
N ASP A 70 13.12 -15.68 6.41
CA ASP A 70 12.96 -15.98 7.83
C ASP A 70 11.48 -15.96 8.26
N GLU A 71 10.64 -15.23 7.51
CA GLU A 71 9.20 -15.11 7.73
C GLU A 71 8.38 -16.05 6.84
N GLN A 72 9.03 -16.76 5.90
CA GLN A 72 8.39 -17.54 4.84
C GLN A 72 7.32 -16.74 4.09
N TYR A 73 7.66 -15.51 3.74
CA TYR A 73 6.74 -14.55 3.16
C TYR A 73 7.25 -13.99 1.83
N ILE A 74 6.32 -13.78 0.91
CA ILE A 74 6.55 -13.20 -0.42
C ILE A 74 5.54 -12.08 -0.64
N GLU A 75 5.98 -10.97 -1.23
CA GLU A 75 5.09 -9.91 -1.68
C GLU A 75 5.40 -9.55 -3.14
N MET A 76 4.37 -9.51 -3.98
CA MET A 76 4.49 -8.99 -5.34
C MET A 76 4.47 -7.46 -5.32
N LEU A 77 5.61 -6.86 -5.62
CA LEU A 77 5.76 -5.39 -5.67
C LEU A 77 5.38 -4.81 -7.03
N VAL A 78 5.60 -5.57 -8.12
CA VAL A 78 5.26 -5.19 -9.50
C VAL A 78 4.82 -6.44 -10.24
N GLY A 79 3.72 -6.37 -10.99
CA GLY A 79 3.22 -7.46 -11.81
C GLY A 79 2.65 -6.95 -13.13
N LEU A 80 3.43 -7.05 -14.21
CA LEU A 80 3.09 -6.52 -15.52
C LEU A 80 3.03 -7.66 -16.54
N SER A 81 1.84 -8.00 -17.01
CA SER A 81 1.63 -8.88 -18.16
C SER A 81 0.22 -8.75 -18.73
N ARG A 82 0.10 -8.78 -20.05
CA ARG A 82 -1.17 -8.98 -20.76
C ARG A 82 -1.34 -10.43 -21.26
N ASP A 83 -0.41 -11.29 -20.89
CA ASP A 83 -0.37 -12.69 -21.34
C ASP A 83 -0.64 -13.63 -20.17
N LYS A 84 -1.65 -14.49 -20.32
CA LYS A 84 -2.02 -15.49 -19.30
C LYS A 84 -0.91 -16.49 -19.00
N GLU A 85 -0.09 -16.85 -20.00
CA GLU A 85 1.01 -17.79 -19.82
C GLU A 85 2.09 -17.20 -18.88
N ALA A 86 2.27 -15.89 -18.87
CA ALA A 86 3.20 -15.25 -17.94
C ALA A 86 2.77 -15.42 -16.47
N TYR A 87 1.48 -15.24 -16.19
CA TYR A 87 0.94 -15.47 -14.83
C TYR A 87 1.03 -16.94 -14.44
N LEU A 88 0.69 -17.84 -15.35
CA LEU A 88 0.79 -19.28 -15.12
C LEU A 88 2.23 -19.70 -14.80
N GLU A 89 3.21 -19.23 -15.58
CA GLU A 89 4.63 -19.53 -15.39
C GLU A 89 5.16 -18.97 -14.07
N VAL A 90 4.83 -17.70 -13.72
CA VAL A 90 5.33 -17.09 -12.49
C VAL A 90 4.74 -17.75 -11.24
N LEU A 91 3.46 -18.08 -11.25
CA LEU A 91 2.83 -18.77 -10.12
C LEU A 91 3.38 -20.18 -9.93
N ARG A 92 3.60 -20.92 -11.02
CA ARG A 92 4.31 -22.22 -10.98
C ARG A 92 5.74 -22.08 -10.45
N TYR A 93 6.43 -21.01 -10.81
CA TYR A 93 7.76 -20.74 -10.27
C TYR A 93 7.71 -20.54 -8.75
N LEU A 94 6.72 -19.81 -8.25
CA LEU A 94 6.54 -19.65 -6.80
C LEU A 94 6.23 -20.99 -6.12
N GLU A 95 5.34 -21.81 -6.70
CA GLU A 95 5.05 -23.16 -6.21
C GLU A 95 6.29 -24.06 -6.11
N GLN A 96 7.21 -23.96 -7.08
CA GLN A 96 8.43 -24.76 -7.10
C GLN A 96 9.53 -24.26 -6.18
N CYS A 97 9.69 -22.93 -6.06
CA CYS A 97 10.83 -22.34 -5.37
C CYS A 97 10.51 -22.01 -3.90
N TYR A 98 9.24 -21.85 -3.54
CA TYR A 98 8.81 -21.34 -2.24
C TYR A 98 7.60 -22.10 -1.67
N PRO A 99 7.64 -23.45 -1.63
CA PRO A 99 6.54 -24.23 -1.06
C PRO A 99 6.34 -23.88 0.43
N GLY A 100 5.10 -23.74 0.85
CA GLY A 100 4.71 -23.40 2.23
C GLY A 100 4.86 -21.92 2.60
N TYR A 101 5.23 -21.04 1.66
CA TYR A 101 5.28 -19.60 1.91
C TYR A 101 3.89 -18.97 1.83
N SER A 102 3.68 -17.90 2.57
CA SER A 102 2.57 -16.98 2.35
C SER A 102 2.96 -15.96 1.28
N ALA A 103 2.07 -15.70 0.32
CA ALA A 103 2.33 -14.80 -0.79
C ALA A 103 1.21 -13.77 -0.94
N ASP A 104 1.57 -12.49 -0.88
CA ASP A 104 0.66 -11.38 -1.07
C ASP A 104 0.83 -10.76 -2.45
N PHE A 105 -0.30 -10.50 -3.08
CA PHE A 105 -0.39 -9.86 -4.39
C PHE A 105 -1.19 -8.59 -4.25
N VAL A 106 -0.51 -7.45 -4.40
CA VAL A 106 -1.13 -6.13 -4.39
C VAL A 106 -1.23 -5.64 -5.83
N PHE A 107 -2.45 -5.43 -6.33
CA PHE A 107 -2.65 -5.12 -7.74
C PHE A 107 -3.97 -4.37 -8.01
N ASN A 108 -4.05 -3.75 -9.18
CA ASN A 108 -5.29 -3.13 -9.66
C ASN A 108 -6.31 -4.22 -10.01
N PRO A 109 -7.57 -4.16 -9.52
CA PRO A 109 -8.60 -5.15 -9.84
C PRO A 109 -8.92 -5.27 -11.34
N GLY A 110 -8.54 -4.25 -12.15
CA GLY A 110 -8.58 -4.31 -13.61
C GLY A 110 -7.61 -5.32 -14.22
N ASN A 111 -6.61 -5.80 -13.48
CA ASN A 111 -5.76 -6.91 -13.87
C ASN A 111 -6.49 -8.25 -13.65
N TYR A 112 -7.54 -8.45 -14.43
CA TYR A 112 -8.43 -9.62 -14.33
C TYR A 112 -7.72 -10.95 -14.58
N LEU A 113 -6.63 -10.97 -15.37
CA LEU A 113 -5.86 -12.18 -15.63
C LEU A 113 -5.17 -12.67 -14.36
N LEU A 114 -4.49 -11.78 -13.62
CA LEU A 114 -3.88 -12.16 -12.35
C LEU A 114 -4.95 -12.66 -11.37
N LYS A 115 -6.06 -11.92 -11.29
CA LYS A 115 -7.19 -12.29 -10.41
C LYS A 115 -7.71 -13.70 -10.74
N GLU A 116 -7.95 -14.02 -12.03
CA GLU A 116 -8.41 -15.34 -12.48
C GLU A 116 -7.48 -16.47 -12.01
N PHE A 117 -6.15 -16.29 -12.14
CA PHE A 117 -5.19 -17.30 -11.71
C PHE A 117 -5.06 -17.44 -10.18
N LEU A 118 -5.27 -16.37 -9.44
CA LEU A 118 -5.32 -16.39 -7.97
C LEU A 118 -6.62 -17.04 -7.48
N ASP A 119 -7.77 -16.76 -8.13
CA ASP A 119 -9.06 -17.43 -7.86
C ASP A 119 -8.94 -18.95 -8.03
N LEU A 120 -8.29 -19.43 -9.10
CA LEU A 120 -8.03 -20.85 -9.35
C LEU A 120 -7.16 -21.52 -8.27
N ARG A 121 -6.43 -20.73 -7.48
CA ARG A 121 -5.57 -21.13 -6.35
C ARG A 121 -6.20 -20.92 -5.00
N ASN A 122 -7.49 -20.53 -4.98
CA ASN A 122 -8.24 -20.23 -3.76
C ASN A 122 -7.57 -19.14 -2.90
N ALA A 123 -7.01 -18.12 -3.53
CA ALA A 123 -6.50 -16.96 -2.81
C ALA A 123 -7.63 -16.23 -2.06
N GLU A 124 -7.36 -15.76 -0.86
CA GLU A 124 -8.27 -14.94 -0.08
C GLU A 124 -8.04 -13.46 -0.41
N TYR A 125 -9.09 -12.64 -0.39
CA TYR A 125 -9.00 -11.24 -0.76
C TYR A 125 -9.37 -10.33 0.40
N GLU A 126 -8.60 -9.26 0.56
CA GLU A 126 -9.03 -8.11 1.37
C GLU A 126 -10.13 -7.31 0.65
N PRO A 127 -10.87 -6.46 1.39
CA PRO A 127 -11.77 -5.51 0.75
C PRO A 127 -11.04 -4.65 -0.29
N GLU A 128 -11.70 -4.41 -1.43
CA GLU A 128 -11.16 -3.53 -2.46
C GLU A 128 -11.00 -2.11 -1.90
N GLN A 129 -9.85 -1.49 -2.14
CA GLN A 129 -9.55 -0.15 -1.69
C GLN A 129 -9.59 0.86 -2.83
N GLN A 130 -10.17 2.02 -2.53
CA GLN A 130 -10.24 3.16 -3.43
C GLN A 130 -9.12 4.14 -3.12
N LYS A 131 -8.29 4.49 -4.11
CA LYS A 131 -7.35 5.59 -3.98
C LYS A 131 -8.09 6.92 -3.95
N MET A 132 -7.71 7.78 -3.00
CA MET A 132 -8.12 9.17 -2.94
C MET A 132 -6.91 10.08 -2.87
N VAL A 133 -6.95 11.21 -3.54
CA VAL A 133 -5.89 12.22 -3.53
C VAL A 133 -6.41 13.55 -3.03
N LEU A 134 -5.55 14.29 -2.33
CA LEU A 134 -5.87 15.62 -1.86
C LEU A 134 -5.85 16.61 -3.02
N GLY A 135 -7.00 17.23 -3.27
CA GLY A 135 -7.12 18.38 -4.16
C GLY A 135 -6.89 19.68 -3.41
N THR A 136 -7.95 20.43 -3.16
CA THR A 136 -7.87 21.67 -2.37
C THR A 136 -8.16 21.36 -0.90
N PRO A 137 -7.17 21.47 -0.01
CA PRO A 137 -7.37 21.17 1.41
C PRO A 137 -8.34 22.14 2.08
N VAL A 138 -9.20 21.63 2.94
CA VAL A 138 -10.04 22.44 3.83
C VAL A 138 -9.23 22.83 5.06
N LEU A 139 -8.88 24.11 5.16
CA LEU A 139 -8.06 24.66 6.24
C LEU A 139 -8.91 25.43 7.27
N GLY A 140 -8.29 25.81 8.40
CA GLY A 140 -8.91 26.63 9.43
C GLY A 140 -9.92 25.90 10.33
N ILE A 141 -9.88 24.56 10.33
CA ILE A 141 -10.66 23.73 11.25
C ILE A 141 -10.04 23.81 12.64
N ASP A 142 -10.86 23.97 13.66
CA ASP A 142 -10.40 23.88 15.05
C ASP A 142 -9.81 22.49 15.35
N THR A 143 -8.53 22.47 15.69
CA THR A 143 -7.77 21.26 16.04
C THR A 143 -7.49 21.16 17.54
N THR A 144 -8.19 21.93 18.38
CA THR A 144 -8.07 21.85 19.84
C THR A 144 -8.30 20.43 20.33
N GLY A 145 -7.40 19.94 21.17
CA GLY A 145 -7.41 18.56 21.66
C GLY A 145 -6.73 17.55 20.73
N VAL A 146 -6.06 18.03 19.66
CA VAL A 146 -5.16 17.20 18.84
C VAL A 146 -3.73 17.69 18.98
N GLU A 147 -2.84 16.80 19.38
CA GLU A 147 -1.43 17.08 19.63
C GLU A 147 -0.54 16.13 18.82
N LEU A 148 0.72 16.55 18.58
CA LEU A 148 1.74 15.62 18.12
C LEU A 148 2.03 14.58 19.21
N PHE A 149 2.34 13.37 18.78
CA PHE A 149 2.77 12.30 19.68
C PHE A 149 3.89 12.77 20.61
N SER A 150 3.74 12.44 21.88
CA SER A 150 4.78 12.60 22.90
C SER A 150 4.92 11.31 23.70
N GLU A 151 6.12 11.05 24.22
CA GLU A 151 6.47 9.78 24.87
C GLU A 151 5.61 9.44 26.09
N GLN A 152 5.03 10.42 26.76
CA GLN A 152 4.09 10.20 27.86
C GLN A 152 2.83 9.43 27.48
N TYR A 153 2.47 9.40 26.19
CA TYR A 153 1.29 8.72 25.67
C TYR A 153 1.60 7.37 24.98
N THR A 154 2.87 6.92 25.00
CA THR A 154 3.30 5.72 24.28
C THR A 154 2.45 4.51 24.63
N GLU A 155 2.24 4.21 25.91
CA GLU A 155 1.47 3.04 26.35
C GLU A 155 0.00 3.14 25.89
N GLN A 156 -0.62 4.32 26.02
CA GLN A 156 -2.01 4.52 25.59
C GLN A 156 -2.15 4.37 24.06
N TYR A 157 -1.23 4.97 23.30
CA TYR A 157 -1.23 4.88 21.84
C TYR A 157 -1.04 3.44 21.36
N CYS A 158 -0.01 2.73 21.82
CA CYS A 158 0.25 1.35 21.43
C CYS A 158 -0.90 0.39 21.84
N THR A 159 -1.61 0.70 22.93
CA THR A 159 -2.78 -0.09 23.33
C THR A 159 -3.98 0.09 22.39
N LEU A 160 -4.13 1.28 21.79
CA LEU A 160 -5.22 1.57 20.85
C LEU A 160 -4.89 1.10 19.42
N HIS A 161 -3.61 1.00 19.10
CA HIS A 161 -3.17 0.67 17.75
C HIS A 161 -3.51 -0.77 17.38
N ASN A 162 -3.87 -0.99 16.11
CA ASN A 162 -4.14 -2.30 15.57
C ASN A 162 -2.87 -3.18 15.60
N LYS A 163 -2.97 -4.36 16.21
CA LYS A 163 -1.84 -5.30 16.38
C LYS A 163 -1.70 -6.28 15.23
N ASP A 164 -2.74 -6.38 14.39
CA ASP A 164 -2.74 -7.30 13.25
C ASP A 164 -2.12 -6.68 11.99
N MET A 165 -1.77 -5.38 12.04
CA MET A 165 -1.08 -4.69 10.95
C MET A 165 0.44 -4.85 11.05
N TYR A 166 1.14 -4.83 9.91
CA TYR A 166 2.61 -4.81 9.88
C TYR A 166 3.19 -3.65 10.69
N TRP A 167 2.65 -2.45 10.52
CA TRP A 167 3.02 -1.25 11.29
C TRP A 167 2.21 -1.20 12.57
N THR A 168 2.66 -1.91 13.60
CA THR A 168 2.08 -1.79 14.95
C THR A 168 2.49 -0.45 15.60
N GLY A 169 1.80 -0.04 16.64
CA GLY A 169 2.11 1.20 17.35
C GLY A 169 3.56 1.29 17.82
N GLU A 170 4.14 0.17 18.28
CA GLU A 170 5.55 0.08 18.68
C GLU A 170 6.50 0.32 17.50
N LYS A 171 6.21 -0.25 16.34
CA LYS A 171 7.02 -0.06 15.12
C LYS A 171 6.92 1.39 14.62
N VAL A 172 5.73 1.98 14.63
CA VAL A 172 5.52 3.38 14.23
C VAL A 172 6.29 4.32 15.15
N VAL A 173 6.23 4.12 16.47
CA VAL A 173 7.00 4.93 17.45
C VAL A 173 8.51 4.83 17.22
N GLN A 174 9.02 3.69 16.77
CA GLN A 174 10.43 3.50 16.43
C GLN A 174 10.81 4.14 15.10
N ALA A 175 9.90 4.20 14.14
CA ALA A 175 10.11 4.75 12.80
C ALA A 175 9.81 6.25 12.73
N LYS A 176 10.36 7.05 13.65
CA LYS A 176 10.16 8.52 13.73
C LYS A 176 10.67 9.29 12.50
N ASP A 177 11.52 8.69 11.71
CA ASP A 177 12.03 9.21 10.45
C ASP A 177 11.04 9.02 9.29
N ARG A 178 10.06 8.13 9.45
CA ARG A 178 9.04 7.82 8.44
C ARG A 178 7.66 8.38 8.79
N PHE A 179 7.25 8.24 10.05
CA PHE A 179 5.91 8.59 10.50
C PHE A 179 5.88 9.80 11.42
N ARG A 180 4.83 10.57 11.28
CA ARG A 180 4.38 11.60 12.20
C ARG A 180 3.01 11.20 12.71
N THR A 181 2.90 11.05 14.04
CA THR A 181 1.67 10.62 14.70
C THR A 181 0.98 11.81 15.38
N PHE A 182 -0.33 11.92 15.17
CA PHE A 182 -1.21 12.87 15.83
C PHE A 182 -2.13 12.13 16.80
N LEU A 183 -2.33 12.67 17.99
CA LEU A 183 -3.18 12.09 19.03
C LEU A 183 -4.36 13.01 19.31
N ALA A 184 -5.57 12.45 19.32
CA ALA A 184 -6.73 13.11 19.88
C ALA A 184 -6.80 12.81 21.38
N ILE A 185 -6.79 13.88 22.20
CA ILE A 185 -6.73 13.78 23.65
C ILE A 185 -7.99 14.40 24.27
N HIS A 186 -8.61 13.65 25.20
CA HIS A 186 -9.75 14.10 25.97
C HIS A 186 -9.56 13.68 27.43
N ASP A 187 -9.59 14.63 28.35
CA ASP A 187 -9.37 14.40 29.80
C ASP A 187 -8.09 13.59 30.09
N ASN A 188 -6.97 13.97 29.48
CA ASN A 188 -5.67 13.29 29.56
C ASN A 188 -5.65 11.83 29.04
N LYS A 189 -6.68 11.41 28.33
CA LYS A 189 -6.76 10.10 27.71
C LYS A 189 -6.61 10.21 26.18
N VAL A 190 -5.80 9.36 25.58
CA VAL A 190 -5.75 9.21 24.12
C VAL A 190 -7.02 8.49 23.68
N ILE A 191 -7.84 9.15 22.87
CA ILE A 191 -9.12 8.66 22.39
C ILE A 191 -9.12 8.36 20.88
N GLY A 192 -8.02 8.66 20.22
CA GLY A 192 -7.82 8.38 18.81
C GLY A 192 -6.44 8.83 18.36
N TYR A 193 -6.04 8.38 17.19
CA TYR A 193 -4.75 8.73 16.59
C TYR A 193 -4.84 8.80 15.09
N MET A 194 -3.80 9.36 14.47
CA MET A 194 -3.57 9.34 13.03
C MET A 194 -2.07 9.27 12.76
N ASP A 195 -1.66 8.24 12.03
CA ASP A 195 -0.29 8.07 11.56
C ASP A 195 -0.19 8.54 10.11
N VAL A 196 0.81 9.36 9.84
CA VAL A 196 1.00 9.95 8.52
C VAL A 196 2.47 9.84 8.12
N THR A 197 2.75 9.37 6.92
CA THR A 197 4.08 9.53 6.35
C THR A 197 4.37 11.01 6.11
N TYR A 198 5.65 11.45 6.19
CA TYR A 198 5.93 12.89 6.05
C TYR A 198 7.19 13.21 5.24
N THR A 199 7.85 12.20 4.70
CA THR A 199 9.13 12.35 3.98
C THR A 199 8.98 12.40 2.46
N PHE A 200 7.75 12.28 1.96
CA PHE A 200 7.45 12.20 0.54
C PHE A 200 6.85 13.51 0.01
N LYS A 201 6.88 13.68 -1.30
CA LYS A 201 6.13 14.77 -1.97
C LYS A 201 4.62 14.58 -1.82
N GLU A 202 4.17 13.34 -1.81
CA GLU A 202 2.79 12.92 -1.56
C GLU A 202 2.81 11.96 -0.37
N ASN A 203 2.31 12.43 0.78
CA ASN A 203 2.31 11.67 2.01
C ASN A 203 0.99 10.94 2.21
N GLU A 204 1.02 9.88 2.99
CA GLU A 204 -0.13 9.02 3.24
C GLU A 204 -0.61 9.13 4.68
N PRO A 205 -1.88 9.51 4.93
CA PRO A 205 -2.56 9.21 6.19
C PRO A 205 -2.77 7.69 6.25
N PHE A 206 -1.81 7.02 6.85
CA PHE A 206 -1.68 5.56 6.81
C PHE A 206 -2.71 4.85 7.69
N ASP A 207 -2.93 5.35 8.91
CA ASP A 207 -3.91 4.79 9.83
C ASP A 207 -4.62 5.92 10.60
N LEU A 208 -5.94 5.84 10.69
CA LEU A 208 -6.81 6.76 11.41
C LEU A 208 -7.79 5.99 12.28
N PHE A 209 -7.64 6.11 13.57
CA PHE A 209 -8.49 5.46 14.55
C PHE A 209 -9.11 6.46 15.54
N VAL A 210 -10.38 6.25 15.89
CA VAL A 210 -11.07 6.94 16.99
C VAL A 210 -11.91 5.92 17.75
N LEU A 211 -11.78 5.91 19.08
CA LEU A 211 -12.59 5.06 19.96
C LEU A 211 -14.08 5.23 19.66
N GLU A 212 -14.83 4.13 19.69
CA GLU A 212 -16.22 4.07 19.24
C GLU A 212 -17.11 5.10 19.94
N GLU A 213 -16.98 5.22 21.26
CA GLU A 213 -17.74 6.18 22.07
C GLU A 213 -17.43 7.65 21.78
N TYR A 214 -16.32 7.92 21.04
CA TYR A 214 -15.91 9.26 20.61
C TYR A 214 -16.13 9.50 19.12
N ARG A 215 -16.58 8.51 18.36
CA ARG A 215 -16.89 8.67 16.94
C ARG A 215 -18.07 9.64 16.73
N ARG A 216 -18.17 10.20 15.53
CA ARG A 216 -19.19 11.20 15.12
C ARG A 216 -19.21 12.49 15.97
N LYS A 217 -18.18 12.73 16.81
CA LYS A 217 -17.98 13.96 17.57
C LYS A 217 -16.92 14.89 16.95
N GLY A 218 -16.49 14.60 15.70
CA GLY A 218 -15.56 15.44 14.94
C GLY A 218 -14.07 15.13 15.15
N TYR A 219 -13.68 14.20 16.01
CA TYR A 219 -12.28 13.91 16.30
C TYR A 219 -11.48 13.44 15.08
N GLY A 220 -12.03 12.56 14.23
CA GLY A 220 -11.37 12.14 12.99
C GLY A 220 -11.10 13.33 12.06
N ARG A 221 -12.05 14.26 11.95
CA ARG A 221 -11.87 15.48 11.17
C ARG A 221 -10.80 16.41 11.75
N LYS A 222 -10.72 16.53 13.08
CA LYS A 222 -9.67 17.33 13.76
C LYS A 222 -8.29 16.72 13.57
N LEU A 223 -8.17 15.39 13.67
CA LEU A 223 -6.92 14.65 13.40
C LEU A 223 -6.44 14.89 11.97
N LEU A 224 -7.32 14.67 10.99
CA LEU A 224 -6.99 14.89 9.58
C LEU A 224 -6.68 16.37 9.28
N ALA A 225 -7.43 17.31 9.85
CA ALA A 225 -7.15 18.73 9.70
C ALA A 225 -5.75 19.11 10.21
N LYS A 226 -5.35 18.57 11.38
CA LYS A 226 -4.01 18.80 11.93
C LYS A 226 -2.92 18.20 11.06
N ALA A 227 -3.16 17.00 10.54
CA ALA A 227 -2.25 16.36 9.61
C ALA A 227 -2.08 17.17 8.31
N LEU A 228 -3.18 17.64 7.72
CA LEU A 228 -3.16 18.51 6.53
C LEU A 228 -2.41 19.82 6.76
N GLU A 229 -2.64 20.47 7.90
CA GLU A 229 -1.93 21.70 8.29
C GLU A 229 -0.42 21.49 8.33
N MET A 230 0.03 20.40 8.95
CA MET A 230 1.45 20.12 9.16
C MET A 230 2.13 19.45 7.95
N ASN A 231 1.37 18.96 6.99
CA ASN A 231 1.90 18.35 5.78
C ASN A 231 2.27 19.36 4.70
N GLN A 232 1.72 20.55 4.74
CA GLN A 232 1.98 21.57 3.72
C GLN A 232 3.48 21.86 3.56
N PRO A 233 3.98 22.10 2.33
CA PRO A 233 3.23 22.22 1.06
C PRO A 233 3.01 20.88 0.30
N ASN A 234 3.31 19.75 0.91
CA ASN A 234 3.27 18.44 0.25
C ASN A 234 1.82 18.00 -0.06
N GLY A 235 1.67 17.17 -1.07
CA GLY A 235 0.43 16.46 -1.37
C GLY A 235 0.09 15.37 -0.34
N MET A 236 -1.12 14.86 -0.44
CA MET A 236 -1.54 13.66 0.30
C MET A 236 -2.36 12.73 -0.59
N MET A 237 -2.16 11.43 -0.41
CA MET A 237 -2.97 10.38 -1.00
C MET A 237 -3.27 9.33 0.07
N LEU A 238 -4.33 8.56 -0.11
CA LEU A 238 -4.67 7.45 0.77
C LEU A 238 -5.38 6.34 -0.01
N LEU A 239 -5.37 5.15 0.60
CA LEU A 239 -6.25 4.05 0.25
C LEU A 239 -7.32 3.90 1.33
N VAL A 240 -8.55 3.66 0.93
CA VAL A 240 -9.68 3.45 1.83
C VAL A 240 -10.56 2.35 1.28
N ASP A 241 -11.06 1.46 2.13
CA ASP A 241 -11.98 0.42 1.68
C ASP A 241 -13.15 1.02 0.92
N ALA A 242 -13.42 0.48 -0.26
CA ALA A 242 -14.38 1.06 -1.21
C ALA A 242 -15.81 1.12 -0.67
N ASP A 243 -16.13 0.31 0.33
CA ASP A 243 -17.40 0.26 1.05
C ASP A 243 -17.40 1.04 2.38
N ASN A 244 -16.26 1.62 2.79
CA ASN A 244 -16.15 2.44 3.99
C ASN A 244 -16.69 3.86 3.77
N ASP A 245 -17.98 3.95 3.50
CA ASP A 245 -18.68 5.20 3.29
C ASP A 245 -18.43 6.30 4.35
N PRO A 246 -18.36 5.97 5.67
CA PRO A 246 -18.07 6.98 6.68
C PRO A 246 -16.68 7.62 6.52
N ALA A 247 -15.65 6.83 6.22
CA ALA A 247 -14.31 7.33 5.99
C ALA A 247 -14.21 8.11 4.67
N ILE A 248 -14.79 7.59 3.59
CA ILE A 248 -14.83 8.26 2.29
C ILE A 248 -15.46 9.65 2.45
N ARG A 249 -16.63 9.77 3.10
CA ARG A 249 -17.28 11.08 3.35
C ARG A 249 -16.42 12.00 4.20
N LEU A 250 -15.67 11.48 5.17
CA LEU A 250 -14.73 12.28 5.94
C LEU A 250 -13.66 12.87 5.02
N TYR A 251 -13.00 12.04 4.21
CA TYR A 251 -11.93 12.47 3.30
C TYR A 251 -12.44 13.46 2.25
N GLU A 252 -13.59 13.19 1.63
CA GLU A 252 -14.23 14.11 0.68
C GLU A 252 -14.51 15.47 1.32
N SER A 253 -15.00 15.49 2.58
CA SER A 253 -15.27 16.73 3.32
C SER A 253 -14.01 17.54 3.66
N MET A 254 -12.84 16.95 3.50
CA MET A 254 -11.53 17.55 3.77
C MET A 254 -10.75 17.92 2.50
N GLY A 255 -11.36 17.69 1.32
CA GLY A 255 -10.80 18.07 0.02
C GLY A 255 -10.13 16.93 -0.74
N PHE A 256 -10.29 15.68 -0.30
CA PHE A 256 -9.84 14.51 -1.07
C PHE A 256 -10.86 14.17 -2.16
N THR A 257 -10.37 13.64 -3.26
CA THR A 257 -11.20 13.18 -4.39
C THR A 257 -10.77 11.76 -4.79
N LYS A 258 -11.74 10.93 -5.17
CA LYS A 258 -11.48 9.58 -5.68
C LYS A 258 -10.73 9.64 -7.00
N VAL A 259 -9.73 8.80 -7.17
CA VAL A 259 -9.04 8.61 -8.45
C VAL A 259 -9.66 7.43 -9.16
N GLN A 260 -10.38 7.71 -10.23
CA GLN A 260 -11.10 6.67 -10.96
C GLN A 260 -10.12 5.68 -11.62
N GLY A 261 -10.39 4.38 -11.50
CA GLY A 261 -9.58 3.32 -12.09
C GLY A 261 -8.27 3.02 -11.36
N GLN A 262 -8.02 3.65 -10.21
CA GLN A 262 -6.87 3.38 -9.35
C GLN A 262 -7.29 2.73 -8.03
N ASN A 263 -8.08 1.68 -8.13
CA ASN A 263 -8.41 0.85 -6.98
C ASN A 263 -7.29 -0.18 -6.73
N ASN A 264 -7.19 -0.61 -5.51
CA ASN A 264 -6.26 -1.62 -5.06
C ASN A 264 -7.00 -2.86 -4.56
N LEU A 265 -6.45 -4.03 -4.85
CA LEU A 265 -6.90 -5.30 -4.33
C LEU A 265 -5.70 -6.09 -3.82
N THR A 266 -5.78 -6.55 -2.58
CA THR A 266 -4.78 -7.44 -1.99
C THR A 266 -5.33 -8.86 -1.98
N ALA A 267 -4.55 -9.79 -2.50
CA ALA A 267 -4.84 -11.22 -2.46
C ALA A 267 -3.78 -11.96 -1.66
N HIS A 268 -4.21 -12.82 -0.76
CA HIS A 268 -3.38 -13.69 0.07
C HIS A 268 -3.44 -15.12 -0.46
N TRP A 269 -2.30 -15.67 -0.79
CA TRP A 269 -2.20 -17.04 -1.27
C TRP A 269 -1.19 -17.84 -0.45
N SER A 270 -1.64 -18.95 0.13
CA SER A 270 -0.73 -19.94 0.72
C SER A 270 -0.17 -20.82 -0.38
N VAL A 271 1.12 -20.69 -0.67
CA VAL A 271 1.80 -21.53 -1.66
C VAL A 271 1.78 -22.98 -1.17
N PRO A 272 1.28 -23.95 -1.97
CA PRO A 272 1.17 -25.33 -1.52
C PRO A 272 2.50 -25.91 -1.02
N GLU A 273 2.45 -26.74 0.03
CA GLU A 273 3.57 -27.60 0.41
C GLU A 273 3.70 -28.73 -0.64
N ASN A 274 4.95 -29.14 -0.95
CA ASN A 274 5.22 -30.24 -1.89
C ASN A 274 4.94 -31.63 -1.28
#